data_7d1b02876a323072474d00cd51b569d2
#
_entry.id   7d1b02876a323072474d00cd51b569d2
#
_cell.length_a   1.000
_cell.length_b   1.000
_cell.length_c   1.000
_cell.angle_alpha   90.00
_cell.angle_beta   90.00
_cell.angle_gamma   90.00
#
_symmetry.space_group_name_H-M   'P 1'
#
loop_
_entity.id
_entity.type
_entity.pdbx_description
1 polymer ?
#
loop_
_entity_poly.entity_id
_entity_poly.type
_entity_poly.pdbx_seq_one_letter_code
_entity_poly.pdbx_strand_id
1 'polypeptide(L)'
;LARLVKLGESVVICEQIGDPATSKGPVERAVTRIVTPGTLTDSALLDAKSDSLLLAPAPPKNLVGLAWLNLANGDFRLLEVGPGALAAQLERLRPAEILVPDGTPPDFPGNAAASTRRLPDWHFDRDAALRGLTLHFGTRDLAAFLPEFDPEAPTAALAAAGALYQYAKTTQNQALA
;
A
#
# COMPACT_ATOMS: atom_id res chain seq x y z
N LEU A 1 -15.88 12.15 -4.96
CA LEU A 1 -14.82 11.24 -4.56
C LEU A 1 -14.24 10.51 -5.78
N ALA A 2 -14.97 9.60 -6.44
CA ALA A 2 -14.50 8.79 -7.57
C ALA A 2 -13.78 9.58 -8.67
N ARG A 3 -14.32 10.73 -9.02
CA ARG A 3 -13.76 11.58 -10.07
C ARG A 3 -12.38 12.14 -9.73
N LEU A 4 -12.12 12.47 -8.46
CA LEU A 4 -10.82 12.94 -8.00
C LEU A 4 -9.81 11.79 -7.95
N VAL A 5 -10.23 10.63 -7.41
CA VAL A 5 -9.38 9.44 -7.35
C VAL A 5 -8.99 8.96 -8.75
N LYS A 6 -9.89 9.00 -9.74
CA LYS A 6 -9.58 8.69 -11.15
C LYS A 6 -8.56 9.66 -11.79
N LEU A 7 -8.42 10.86 -11.25
CA LEU A 7 -7.39 11.82 -11.67
C LEU A 7 -6.04 11.59 -10.97
N GLY A 8 -5.92 10.54 -10.14
CA GLY A 8 -4.71 10.24 -9.37
C GLY A 8 -4.61 10.99 -8.05
N GLU A 9 -5.64 11.75 -7.66
CA GLU A 9 -5.65 12.56 -6.45
C GLU A 9 -6.01 11.74 -5.21
N SER A 10 -5.45 12.14 -4.06
CA SER A 10 -5.82 11.60 -2.76
C SER A 10 -6.90 12.46 -2.11
N VAL A 11 -7.91 11.84 -1.55
CA VAL A 11 -9.04 12.52 -0.92
C VAL A 11 -9.09 12.19 0.57
N VAL A 12 -9.02 13.23 1.39
CA VAL A 12 -9.14 13.09 2.86
C VAL A 12 -10.61 13.27 3.25
N ILE A 13 -11.16 12.26 3.91
CA ILE A 13 -12.51 12.28 4.46
C ILE A 13 -12.41 12.68 5.93
N CYS A 14 -13.06 13.80 6.28
CA CYS A 14 -13.14 14.28 7.64
C CYS A 14 -14.58 14.24 8.10
N GLU A 15 -14.83 13.64 9.25
CA GLU A 15 -16.15 13.61 9.88
C GLU A 15 -16.17 14.46 11.14
N GLN A 16 -17.36 14.88 11.50
CA GLN A 16 -17.64 15.66 12.67
C GLN A 16 -17.63 14.76 13.92
N ILE A 17 -16.91 15.18 14.97
CA ILE A 17 -16.86 14.46 16.24
C ILE A 17 -17.76 15.17 17.25
N GLY A 18 -18.60 14.38 17.95
CA GLY A 18 -19.50 14.86 18.98
C GLY A 18 -20.85 15.36 18.44
N ASP A 19 -21.72 15.76 19.36
CA ASP A 19 -23.07 16.24 19.06
C ASP A 19 -23.02 17.75 18.82
N PRO A 20 -23.43 18.22 17.62
CA PRO A 20 -23.52 19.64 17.30
C PRO A 20 -24.42 20.42 18.25
N ALA A 21 -25.47 19.77 18.77
CA ALA A 21 -26.45 20.41 19.66
C ALA A 21 -25.88 20.76 21.06
N THR A 22 -24.81 20.07 21.47
CA THR A 22 -24.16 20.29 22.78
C THR A 22 -22.86 21.08 22.70
N SER A 23 -22.37 21.35 21.47
CA SER A 23 -21.13 22.09 21.24
C SER A 23 -21.34 23.60 21.49
N LYS A 24 -20.48 24.20 22.34
CA LYS A 24 -20.46 25.64 22.59
C LYS A 24 -19.61 26.45 21.59
N GLY A 25 -19.18 25.84 20.47
CA GLY A 25 -18.32 26.44 19.47
C GLY A 25 -18.28 25.63 18.17
N PRO A 26 -17.31 25.88 17.27
CA PRO A 26 -17.13 25.06 16.08
C PRO A 26 -16.97 23.60 16.47
N VAL A 27 -17.69 22.71 15.78
CA VAL A 27 -17.62 21.27 16.06
C VAL A 27 -16.28 20.71 15.57
N GLU A 28 -15.65 19.91 16.42
CA GLU A 28 -14.39 19.24 16.10
C GLU A 28 -14.57 18.27 14.93
N ARG A 29 -13.55 18.19 14.10
CA ARG A 29 -13.50 17.27 12.95
C ARG A 29 -12.26 16.42 13.00
N ALA A 30 -12.39 15.13 12.70
CA ALA A 30 -11.24 14.23 12.55
C ALA A 30 -11.20 13.61 11.18
N VAL A 31 -9.99 13.29 10.75
CA VAL A 31 -9.76 12.49 9.56
C VAL A 31 -10.19 11.07 9.88
N THR A 32 -11.20 10.58 9.15
CA THR A 32 -11.69 9.21 9.28
C THR A 32 -11.03 8.26 8.28
N ARG A 33 -10.69 8.77 7.09
CA ARG A 33 -10.10 7.97 6.03
C ARG A 33 -9.41 8.84 5.00
N ILE A 34 -8.34 8.30 4.40
CA ILE A 34 -7.70 8.84 3.20
C ILE A 34 -7.93 7.85 2.06
N VAL A 35 -8.59 8.31 1.00
CA VAL A 35 -8.85 7.49 -0.19
C VAL A 35 -7.88 7.89 -1.29
N THR A 36 -7.14 6.90 -1.78
CA THR A 36 -6.15 7.06 -2.86
C THR A 36 -6.48 6.10 -4.01
N PRO A 37 -5.86 6.22 -5.19
CA PRO A 37 -6.12 5.31 -6.30
C PRO A 37 -5.95 3.82 -5.95
N GLY A 38 -4.94 3.48 -5.12
CA GLY A 38 -4.65 2.10 -4.71
C GLY A 38 -5.40 1.63 -3.46
N THR A 39 -6.09 2.52 -2.75
CA THR A 39 -6.81 2.18 -1.50
C THR A 39 -8.33 2.30 -1.61
N LEU A 40 -8.85 2.34 -2.83
CA LEU A 40 -10.28 2.39 -3.10
C LEU A 40 -10.92 1.01 -2.85
N THR A 41 -11.84 0.93 -1.90
CA THR A 41 -12.55 -0.32 -1.52
C THR A 41 -14.04 -0.29 -1.85
N ASP A 42 -14.60 0.88 -2.20
CA ASP A 42 -16.01 1.02 -2.50
C ASP A 42 -16.32 0.44 -3.88
N SER A 43 -17.07 -0.66 -3.92
CA SER A 43 -17.44 -1.34 -5.15
C SER A 43 -18.27 -0.47 -6.11
N ALA A 44 -19.00 0.52 -5.59
CA ALA A 44 -19.75 1.47 -6.42
C ALA A 44 -18.84 2.47 -7.16
N LEU A 45 -17.59 2.61 -6.71
CA LEU A 45 -16.59 3.52 -7.26
C LEU A 45 -15.53 2.80 -8.08
N LEU A 46 -15.41 1.46 -7.93
CA LEU A 46 -14.54 0.61 -8.73
C LEU A 46 -15.16 0.43 -10.13
N ASP A 47 -14.35 0.62 -11.15
CA ASP A 47 -14.75 0.20 -12.50
C ASP A 47 -14.83 -1.33 -12.52
N ALA A 48 -15.94 -1.89 -13.06
CA ALA A 48 -16.20 -3.33 -13.10
C ALA A 48 -15.12 -4.18 -13.82
N LYS A 49 -14.10 -3.54 -14.37
CA LYS A 49 -13.03 -4.17 -15.18
C LYS A 49 -11.60 -3.90 -14.67
N SER A 50 -11.40 -3.14 -13.60
CA SER A 50 -10.06 -2.83 -13.10
C SER A 50 -9.98 -2.99 -11.58
N ASP A 51 -9.06 -3.83 -11.15
CA ASP A 51 -8.69 -3.93 -9.75
C ASP A 51 -7.94 -2.67 -9.32
N SER A 52 -8.27 -2.12 -8.14
CA SER A 52 -7.51 -1.04 -7.53
C SER A 52 -6.31 -1.64 -6.78
N LEU A 53 -5.26 -1.99 -7.52
CA LEU A 53 -4.06 -2.55 -6.93
C LEU A 53 -3.13 -1.47 -6.41
N LEU A 54 -2.75 -1.60 -5.15
CA LEU A 54 -1.66 -0.89 -4.52
C LEU A 54 -0.40 -1.75 -4.63
N LEU A 55 0.69 -1.21 -5.18
CA LEU A 55 1.94 -1.93 -5.39
C LEU A 55 3.10 -1.18 -4.76
N ALA A 56 4.05 -1.89 -4.18
CA ALA A 56 5.32 -1.35 -3.75
C ALA A 56 6.47 -2.20 -4.31
N PRO A 57 7.45 -1.60 -5.01
CA PRO A 57 8.74 -2.19 -5.27
C PRO A 57 9.74 -1.78 -4.18
N ALA A 58 10.55 -2.70 -3.72
CA ALA A 58 11.70 -2.43 -2.88
C ALA A 58 12.96 -2.98 -3.56
N PRO A 59 13.88 -2.12 -4.01
CA PRO A 59 15.09 -2.53 -4.68
C PRO A 59 16.14 -2.99 -3.66
N PRO A 60 16.51 -4.26 -3.59
CA PRO A 60 17.74 -4.70 -3.00
C PRO A 60 18.87 -4.65 -4.02
N LYS A 61 20.08 -5.04 -3.61
CA LYS A 61 21.26 -4.98 -4.48
C LYS A 61 21.15 -5.82 -5.75
N ASN A 62 20.46 -6.98 -5.74
CA ASN A 62 20.45 -7.96 -6.84
C ASN A 62 19.03 -8.31 -7.34
N LEU A 63 18.02 -8.19 -6.51
CA LEU A 63 16.62 -8.49 -6.84
C LEU A 63 15.74 -7.28 -6.53
N VAL A 64 14.61 -7.18 -7.15
CA VAL A 64 13.53 -6.25 -6.81
C VAL A 64 12.45 -7.02 -6.09
N GLY A 65 12.19 -6.67 -4.85
CA GLY A 65 11.04 -7.17 -4.11
C GLY A 65 9.80 -6.43 -4.54
N LEU A 66 8.76 -7.16 -4.88
CA LEU A 66 7.45 -6.63 -5.20
C LEU A 66 6.46 -7.11 -4.16
N ALA A 67 5.62 -6.23 -3.69
CA ALA A 67 4.40 -6.58 -2.98
C ALA A 67 3.23 -5.84 -3.61
N TRP A 68 2.06 -6.47 -3.65
CA TRP A 68 0.83 -5.80 -4.07
C TRP A 68 -0.36 -6.25 -3.23
N LEU A 69 -1.29 -5.33 -3.06
CA LEU A 69 -2.46 -5.49 -2.22
C LEU A 69 -3.69 -4.99 -2.96
N ASN A 70 -4.74 -5.81 -2.97
CA ASN A 70 -6.09 -5.39 -3.30
C ASN A 70 -6.90 -5.29 -2.01
N LEU A 71 -7.13 -4.07 -1.54
CA LEU A 71 -7.85 -3.82 -0.28
C LEU A 71 -9.33 -4.21 -0.34
N ALA A 72 -9.93 -4.30 -1.53
CA ALA A 72 -11.35 -4.65 -1.66
C ALA A 72 -11.63 -6.13 -1.38
N ASN A 73 -10.67 -7.02 -1.66
CA ASN A 73 -10.81 -8.46 -1.47
C ASN A 73 -9.76 -9.08 -0.53
N GLY A 74 -8.79 -8.30 -0.05
CA GLY A 74 -7.73 -8.77 0.84
C GLY A 74 -6.62 -9.59 0.15
N ASP A 75 -6.54 -9.60 -1.19
CA ASP A 75 -5.48 -10.31 -1.90
C ASP A 75 -4.14 -9.58 -1.73
N PHE A 76 -3.25 -10.18 -0.94
CA PHE A 76 -1.93 -9.65 -0.62
C PHE A 76 -0.85 -10.64 -1.07
N ARG A 77 0.01 -10.23 -1.98
CA ARG A 77 1.01 -11.10 -2.60
C ARG A 77 2.38 -10.47 -2.65
N LEU A 78 3.39 -11.33 -2.64
CA LEU A 78 4.80 -10.99 -2.70
C LEU A 78 5.48 -11.75 -3.84
N LEU A 79 6.50 -11.11 -4.43
CA LEU A 79 7.31 -11.69 -5.49
C LEU A 79 8.70 -11.03 -5.50
N GLU A 80 9.74 -11.80 -5.79
CA GLU A 80 11.06 -11.28 -6.08
C GLU A 80 11.43 -11.53 -7.54
N VAL A 81 11.93 -10.51 -8.21
CA VAL A 81 12.29 -10.57 -9.62
C VAL A 81 13.64 -9.91 -9.89
N GLY A 82 14.30 -10.35 -10.94
CA GLY A 82 15.46 -9.61 -11.46
C GLY A 82 15.05 -8.20 -11.93
N PRO A 83 15.95 -7.21 -11.85
CA PRO A 83 15.64 -5.83 -12.24
C PRO A 83 15.07 -5.69 -13.64
N GLY A 84 15.55 -6.49 -14.60
CA GLY A 84 15.06 -6.48 -15.97
C GLY A 84 13.61 -6.96 -16.16
N ALA A 85 13.05 -7.68 -15.18
CA ALA A 85 11.67 -8.17 -15.23
C ALA A 85 10.66 -7.20 -14.61
N LEU A 86 11.11 -6.15 -13.92
CA LEU A 86 10.25 -5.20 -13.21
C LEU A 86 9.20 -4.57 -14.14
N ALA A 87 9.62 -4.03 -15.28
CA ALA A 87 8.71 -3.38 -16.23
C ALA A 87 7.60 -4.32 -16.69
N ALA A 88 7.93 -5.58 -17.02
CA ALA A 88 6.96 -6.58 -17.43
C ALA A 88 5.95 -6.92 -16.32
N GLN A 89 6.40 -6.92 -15.05
CA GLN A 89 5.49 -7.14 -13.93
C GLN A 89 4.55 -5.96 -13.72
N LEU A 90 5.03 -4.73 -13.85
CA LEU A 90 4.18 -3.54 -13.74
C LEU A 90 3.13 -3.50 -14.85
N GLU A 91 3.50 -3.85 -16.08
CA GLU A 91 2.59 -3.99 -17.22
C GLU A 91 1.52 -5.07 -16.97
N ARG A 92 1.91 -6.21 -16.42
CA ARG A 92 1.01 -7.32 -16.09
C ARG A 92 0.03 -6.97 -14.97
N LEU A 93 0.52 -6.37 -13.90
CA LEU A 93 -0.27 -6.08 -12.70
C LEU A 93 -1.15 -4.85 -12.85
N ARG A 94 -0.74 -3.88 -13.67
CA ARG A 94 -1.45 -2.61 -13.90
C ARG A 94 -1.90 -1.94 -12.60
N PRO A 95 -0.98 -1.66 -11.66
CA PRO A 95 -1.36 -1.06 -10.40
C PRO A 95 -2.02 0.29 -10.60
N ALA A 96 -2.99 0.62 -9.75
CA ALA A 96 -3.60 1.94 -9.70
C ALA A 96 -2.70 2.95 -8.98
N GLU A 97 -1.90 2.48 -8.03
CA GLU A 97 -0.95 3.29 -7.28
C GLU A 97 0.33 2.50 -6.99
N ILE A 98 1.47 3.18 -7.11
CA ILE A 98 2.80 2.61 -6.83
C ILE A 98 3.45 3.42 -5.70
N LEU A 99 3.87 2.74 -4.63
CA LEU A 99 4.60 3.32 -3.52
C LEU A 99 6.10 3.09 -3.71
N VAL A 100 6.88 4.13 -3.79
CA VAL A 100 8.34 4.02 -3.97
C VAL A 100 9.10 4.75 -2.85
N PRO A 101 10.31 4.31 -2.49
CA PRO A 101 11.19 5.06 -1.59
C PRO A 101 11.49 6.46 -2.14
N ASP A 102 11.72 7.44 -1.25
CA ASP A 102 12.07 8.81 -1.62
C ASP A 102 13.33 8.87 -2.50
N GLY A 103 14.30 7.97 -2.26
CA GLY A 103 15.52 7.84 -3.04
C GLY A 103 15.36 7.22 -4.43
N THR A 104 14.15 6.83 -4.85
CA THR A 104 13.93 6.19 -6.15
C THR A 104 14.23 7.17 -7.29
N PRO A 105 15.03 6.77 -8.31
CA PRO A 105 15.32 7.61 -9.46
C PRO A 105 14.06 8.08 -10.20
N PRO A 106 14.12 9.26 -10.86
CA PRO A 106 12.96 9.77 -11.61
C PRO A 106 12.55 8.93 -12.81
N ASP A 107 13.50 8.17 -13.37
CA ASP A 107 13.31 7.25 -14.50
C ASP A 107 12.85 5.84 -14.08
N PHE A 108 12.43 5.68 -12.84
CA PHE A 108 11.84 4.43 -12.39
C PHE A 108 10.72 4.01 -13.34
N PRO A 109 10.72 2.75 -13.82
CA PRO A 109 9.72 2.27 -14.77
C PRO A 109 8.34 2.20 -14.10
N GLY A 110 7.67 3.35 -14.01
CA GLY A 110 6.28 3.42 -13.59
C GLY A 110 5.35 3.12 -14.77
N ASN A 111 4.18 2.56 -14.49
CA ASN A 111 3.11 2.54 -15.46
C ASN A 111 2.58 3.98 -15.61
N ALA A 112 2.52 4.51 -16.82
CA ALA A 112 2.03 5.87 -17.10
C ALA A 112 0.60 6.12 -16.58
N ALA A 113 -0.18 5.06 -16.35
CA ALA A 113 -1.53 5.13 -15.81
C ALA A 113 -1.59 5.06 -14.27
N ALA A 114 -0.49 4.68 -13.60
CA ALA A 114 -0.44 4.54 -12.15
C ALA A 114 -0.03 5.85 -11.47
N SER A 115 -0.73 6.21 -10.40
CA SER A 115 -0.27 7.25 -9.49
C SER A 115 0.98 6.77 -8.75
N THR A 116 2.06 7.54 -8.78
CA THR A 116 3.29 7.18 -8.03
C THR A 116 3.41 8.08 -6.79
N ARG A 117 3.52 7.44 -5.63
CA ARG A 117 3.72 8.11 -4.35
C ARG A 117 5.08 7.78 -3.76
N ARG A 118 5.81 8.80 -3.38
CA ARG A 118 7.08 8.66 -2.65
C ARG A 118 6.80 8.54 -1.16
N LEU A 119 7.49 7.61 -0.51
CA LEU A 119 7.45 7.41 0.92
C LEU A 119 8.87 7.49 1.50
N PRO A 120 9.04 7.98 2.72
CA PRO A 120 10.31 7.90 3.44
C PRO A 120 10.88 6.49 3.42
N ASP A 121 12.19 6.35 3.25
CA ASP A 121 12.89 5.07 3.10
C ASP A 121 12.65 4.10 4.27
N TRP A 122 12.40 4.61 5.48
CA TRP A 122 12.11 3.79 6.65
C TRP A 122 10.81 2.97 6.56
N HIS A 123 9.89 3.31 5.64
CA HIS A 123 8.72 2.48 5.36
C HIS A 123 9.12 1.13 4.73
N PHE A 124 10.29 1.08 4.09
CA PHE A 124 10.83 -0.11 3.42
C PHE A 124 11.85 -0.85 4.30
N ASP A 125 11.78 -0.66 5.62
CA ASP A 125 12.60 -1.39 6.57
C ASP A 125 12.07 -2.83 6.77
N ARG A 126 12.92 -3.81 6.46
CA ARG A 126 12.57 -5.24 6.51
C ARG A 126 12.18 -5.70 7.93
N ASP A 127 12.94 -5.27 8.93
CA ASP A 127 12.73 -5.76 10.29
C ASP A 127 11.49 -5.12 10.92
N ALA A 128 11.21 -3.87 10.59
CA ALA A 128 9.96 -3.23 10.93
C ALA A 128 8.76 -3.91 10.23
N ALA A 129 8.92 -4.30 8.96
CA ALA A 129 7.92 -5.06 8.20
C ALA A 129 7.62 -6.41 8.87
N LEU A 130 8.66 -7.18 9.21
CA LEU A 130 8.51 -8.47 9.89
C LEU A 130 7.74 -8.32 11.20
N ARG A 131 8.16 -7.38 12.05
CA ARG A 131 7.48 -7.11 13.33
C ARG A 131 6.03 -6.66 13.14
N GLY A 132 5.78 -5.76 12.20
CA GLY A 132 4.45 -5.24 11.94
C GLY A 132 3.48 -6.29 11.42
N LEU A 133 3.91 -7.12 10.47
CA LEU A 133 3.09 -8.17 9.88
C LEU A 133 2.84 -9.33 10.85
N THR A 134 3.85 -9.78 11.60
CA THR A 134 3.68 -10.84 12.62
C THR A 134 2.73 -10.39 13.72
N LEU A 135 2.83 -9.13 14.16
CA LEU A 135 1.89 -8.58 15.14
C LEU A 135 0.46 -8.51 14.57
N HIS A 136 0.31 -8.09 13.33
CA HIS A 136 -0.99 -7.97 12.66
C HIS A 136 -1.67 -9.33 12.52
N PHE A 137 -0.94 -10.35 12.04
CA PHE A 137 -1.48 -11.70 11.88
C PHE A 137 -1.55 -12.51 13.17
N GLY A 138 -1.02 -12.00 14.28
CA GLY A 138 -0.97 -12.73 15.56
C GLY A 138 -0.10 -13.98 15.52
N THR A 139 0.95 -13.99 14.68
CA THR A 139 1.84 -15.13 14.45
C THR A 139 3.24 -14.88 15.02
N ARG A 140 3.99 -15.97 15.25
CA ARG A 140 5.39 -15.86 15.70
C ARG A 140 6.34 -15.49 14.56
N ASP A 141 6.00 -15.93 13.35
CA ASP A 141 6.76 -15.70 12.11
C ASP A 141 5.79 -15.67 10.91
N LEU A 142 6.32 -15.53 9.72
CA LEU A 142 5.54 -15.50 8.47
C LEU A 142 5.61 -16.81 7.67
N ALA A 143 6.17 -17.89 8.22
CA ALA A 143 6.35 -19.17 7.51
C ALA A 143 5.02 -19.77 7.00
N ALA A 144 3.92 -19.55 7.72
CA ALA A 144 2.59 -20.01 7.29
C ALA A 144 2.09 -19.32 6.02
N PHE A 145 2.54 -18.09 5.74
CA PHE A 145 2.12 -17.28 4.59
C PHE A 145 3.14 -17.34 3.44
N LEU A 146 4.39 -17.66 3.76
CA LEU A 146 5.52 -17.71 2.85
C LEU A 146 6.24 -19.04 3.04
N PRO A 147 5.85 -20.11 2.33
CA PRO A 147 6.39 -21.48 2.55
C PRO A 147 7.92 -21.59 2.40
N GLU A 148 8.53 -20.71 1.61
CA GLU A 148 9.99 -20.65 1.42
C GLU A 148 10.62 -19.51 2.23
N PHE A 149 9.92 -19.03 3.26
CA PHE A 149 10.39 -17.92 4.08
C PHE A 149 11.57 -18.37 4.97
N ASP A 150 12.73 -17.80 4.69
CA ASP A 150 13.88 -17.85 5.58
C ASP A 150 13.97 -16.50 6.33
N PRO A 151 13.77 -16.46 7.65
CA PRO A 151 13.87 -15.25 8.43
C PRO A 151 15.24 -14.57 8.36
N GLU A 152 16.28 -15.32 8.06
CA GLU A 152 17.66 -14.81 7.92
C GLU A 152 17.95 -14.31 6.48
N ALA A 153 17.17 -14.73 5.48
CA ALA A 153 17.36 -14.29 4.11
C ALA A 153 16.97 -12.81 3.94
N PRO A 154 17.74 -12.02 3.21
CA PRO A 154 17.38 -10.64 2.86
C PRO A 154 16.27 -10.63 1.82
N THR A 155 15.02 -10.76 2.26
CA THR A 155 13.85 -10.77 1.40
C THR A 155 13.41 -9.33 1.11
N ALA A 156 13.68 -8.86 -0.08
CA ALA A 156 13.28 -7.53 -0.52
C ALA A 156 11.76 -7.38 -0.60
N ALA A 157 11.07 -8.46 -0.98
CA ALA A 157 9.61 -8.47 -1.03
C ALA A 157 8.98 -8.19 0.35
N LEU A 158 9.64 -8.57 1.45
CA LEU A 158 9.16 -8.28 2.80
C LEU A 158 9.22 -6.77 3.11
N ALA A 159 10.27 -6.08 2.68
CA ALA A 159 10.37 -4.63 2.83
C ALA A 159 9.25 -3.92 2.05
N ALA A 160 8.98 -4.35 0.83
CA ALA A 160 7.85 -3.87 0.02
C ALA A 160 6.50 -4.13 0.71
N ALA A 161 6.30 -5.32 1.28
CA ALA A 161 5.10 -5.68 2.02
C ALA A 161 4.88 -4.79 3.25
N GLY A 162 5.95 -4.46 3.97
CA GLY A 162 5.90 -3.54 5.10
C GLY A 162 5.45 -2.14 4.72
N ALA A 163 5.97 -1.61 3.60
CA ALA A 163 5.55 -0.32 3.09
C ALA A 163 4.06 -0.29 2.74
N LEU A 164 3.54 -1.33 2.06
CA LEU A 164 2.12 -1.46 1.74
C LEU A 164 1.26 -1.54 3.00
N TYR A 165 1.64 -2.38 3.96
CA TYR A 165 0.91 -2.56 5.21
C TYR A 165 0.80 -1.24 5.99
N GLN A 166 1.91 -0.54 6.18
CA GLN A 166 1.93 0.74 6.89
C GLN A 166 1.10 1.81 6.17
N TYR A 167 1.22 1.87 4.85
CA TYR A 167 0.44 2.82 4.04
C TYR A 167 -1.06 2.52 4.11
N ALA A 168 -1.46 1.26 3.94
CA ALA A 168 -2.85 0.85 4.05
C ALA A 168 -3.43 1.15 5.43
N LYS A 169 -2.69 0.83 6.50
CA LYS A 169 -3.08 1.13 7.89
C LYS A 169 -3.28 2.63 8.12
N THR A 170 -2.35 3.45 7.64
CA THR A 170 -2.42 4.91 7.81
C THR A 170 -3.58 5.51 7.02
N THR A 171 -3.80 5.05 5.79
CA THR A 171 -4.87 5.60 4.93
C THR A 171 -6.26 5.18 5.35
N GLN A 172 -6.42 3.95 5.85
CA GLN A 172 -7.71 3.47 6.34
C GLN A 172 -8.05 3.98 7.75
N ASN A 173 -7.05 4.49 8.50
CA ASN A 173 -7.21 4.96 9.89
C ASN A 173 -7.96 3.95 10.81
N GLN A 174 -7.90 2.68 10.48
CA GLN A 174 -8.56 1.58 11.17
C GLN A 174 -7.60 0.38 11.25
N ALA A 175 -7.85 -0.53 12.19
CA ALA A 175 -7.21 -1.83 12.14
C ALA A 175 -7.62 -2.54 10.83
N LEU A 176 -6.64 -2.94 10.04
CA LEU A 176 -6.88 -3.82 8.90
C LEU A 176 -7.30 -5.19 9.45
N ALA A 177 -8.38 -5.74 8.94
CA ALA A 177 -8.88 -7.05 9.33
C ALA A 177 -8.03 -8.18 8.72
#